data_6a00c0ed34540b107d058ecdbfa957e4
#
_entry.id   6a00c0ed34540b107d058ecdbfa957e4
#
_cell.length_a   1.000
_cell.length_b   1.000
_cell.length_c   1.000
_cell.angle_alpha   90.00
_cell.angle_beta   90.00
_cell.angle_gamma   90.00
#
_symmetry.space_group_name_H-M   'P 1'
#
loop_
_entity.id
_entity.type
_entity.pdbx_description
1 polymer ?
#
loop_
_entity_poly.entity_id
_entity_poly.type
_entity_poly.pdbx_seq_one_letter_code
_entity_poly.pdbx_strand_id
1 'polypeptide(L)'
;MKQLLISIAAVLLVGCGEPSSELLLQSVIDGNVEAVKQRLADGADVNVKNEARGLTPLHFATQNGQKEIVELLIADGADVNAKMNNGMTPLDCSALIPPSSNKTEIVDLLSKHGGEASGVFGQTIKESEVNLNKELRGEN
;
A
#
# COMPACT_ATOMS: atom_id res chain seq x y z
N MET A 1 -10.45 -2.35 31.26
CA MET A 1 -10.73 -1.00 31.75
C MET A 1 -9.52 -0.08 31.75
N LYS A 2 -8.33 -0.54 32.16
CA LYS A 2 -7.10 0.29 32.12
C LYS A 2 -6.68 0.69 30.70
N GLN A 3 -6.93 -0.15 29.68
CA GLN A 3 -6.60 0.15 28.29
C GLN A 3 -7.49 1.25 27.67
N LEU A 4 -8.77 1.31 28.05
CA LEU A 4 -9.69 2.37 27.60
C LEU A 4 -9.31 3.74 28.18
N LEU A 5 -8.85 3.80 29.41
CA LEU A 5 -8.40 5.03 30.08
C LEU A 5 -7.09 5.56 29.47
N ILE A 6 -6.18 4.67 29.08
CA ILE A 6 -4.92 5.03 28.40
C ILE A 6 -5.19 5.57 27.00
N SER A 7 -6.13 4.99 26.26
CA SER A 7 -6.53 5.47 24.92
C SER A 7 -7.16 6.86 24.96
N ILE A 8 -8.03 7.11 25.92
CA ILE A 8 -8.67 8.42 26.11
C ILE A 8 -7.65 9.48 26.56
N ALA A 9 -6.73 9.13 27.46
CA ALA A 9 -5.67 10.02 27.90
C ALA A 9 -4.68 10.35 26.78
N ALA A 10 -4.33 9.38 25.93
CA ALA A 10 -3.48 9.59 24.77
C ALA A 10 -4.11 10.53 23.74
N VAL A 11 -5.41 10.40 23.48
CA VAL A 11 -6.16 11.27 22.56
C VAL A 11 -6.24 12.71 23.11
N LEU A 12 -6.36 12.89 24.40
CA LEU A 12 -6.41 14.21 25.04
C LEU A 12 -5.06 14.91 25.17
N LEU A 13 -3.96 14.13 25.23
CA LEU A 13 -2.60 14.66 25.42
C LEU A 13 -1.89 14.98 24.10
N VAL A 14 -2.29 14.35 22.98
CA VAL A 14 -1.63 14.49 21.67
C VAL A 14 -2.47 15.31 20.71
N GLY A 15 -3.08 16.40 21.13
CA GLY A 15 -4.04 17.21 20.38
C GLY A 15 -3.65 17.68 18.96
N CYS A 16 -2.59 17.15 18.33
CA CYS A 16 -2.12 17.49 16.99
C CYS A 16 -1.42 16.36 16.25
N GLY A 17 -1.61 15.13 16.58
CA GLY A 17 -1.07 14.00 15.83
C GLY A 17 -2.09 12.89 15.89
N GLU A 18 -2.60 12.49 14.77
CA GLU A 18 -3.54 11.39 14.69
C GLU A 18 -2.87 10.09 15.15
N PRO A 19 -2.89 9.74 16.45
CA PRO A 19 -2.30 8.46 16.88
C PRO A 19 -2.98 7.28 16.20
N SER A 20 -4.23 7.47 15.77
CA SER A 20 -5.00 6.48 14.99
C SER A 20 -4.35 6.18 13.66
N SER A 21 -3.81 7.17 12.97
CA SER A 21 -3.19 7.00 11.65
C SER A 21 -1.86 6.28 11.73
N GLU A 22 -1.05 6.58 12.72
CA GLU A 22 0.22 5.86 12.97
C GLU A 22 -0.04 4.41 13.38
N LEU A 23 -1.07 4.19 14.20
CA LEU A 23 -1.53 2.86 14.58
C LEU A 23 -2.11 2.08 13.39
N LEU A 24 -2.71 2.77 12.41
CA LEU A 24 -3.14 2.14 11.16
C LEU A 24 -1.93 1.58 10.40
N LEU A 25 -0.86 2.37 10.24
CA LEU A 25 0.38 1.90 9.60
C LEU A 25 0.93 0.65 10.30
N GLN A 26 1.00 0.69 11.64
CA GLN A 26 1.47 -0.46 12.41
C GLN A 26 0.59 -1.70 12.20
N SER A 27 -0.74 -1.52 12.22
CA SER A 27 -1.70 -2.63 12.00
C SER A 27 -1.54 -3.27 10.61
N VAL A 28 -1.24 -2.47 9.58
CA VAL A 28 -0.95 -2.96 8.23
C VAL A 28 0.39 -3.71 8.20
N ILE A 29 1.43 -3.18 8.82
CA ILE A 29 2.74 -3.83 8.91
C ILE A 29 2.61 -5.20 9.59
N ASP A 30 1.82 -5.28 10.67
CA ASP A 30 1.56 -6.51 11.42
C ASP A 30 0.66 -7.50 10.66
N GLY A 31 -0.01 -7.04 9.59
CA GLY A 31 -0.96 -7.84 8.83
C GLY A 31 -2.26 -8.15 9.59
N ASN A 32 -2.58 -7.34 10.59
CA ASN A 32 -3.75 -7.55 11.44
C ASN A 32 -4.99 -6.90 10.81
N VAL A 33 -5.75 -7.70 10.06
CA VAL A 33 -6.95 -7.26 9.32
C VAL A 33 -7.99 -6.62 10.23
N GLU A 34 -8.25 -7.21 11.40
CA GLU A 34 -9.25 -6.69 12.34
C GLU A 34 -8.83 -5.35 12.93
N ALA A 35 -7.55 -5.21 13.27
CA ALA A 35 -7.02 -3.93 13.73
C ALA A 35 -7.09 -2.85 12.65
N VAL A 36 -6.80 -3.20 11.38
CA VAL A 36 -6.96 -2.28 10.24
C VAL A 36 -8.41 -1.80 10.13
N LYS A 37 -9.38 -2.73 10.14
CA LYS A 37 -10.82 -2.40 10.11
C LYS A 37 -11.20 -1.44 11.26
N GLN A 38 -10.71 -1.73 12.45
CA GLN A 38 -10.99 -0.90 13.62
C GLN A 38 -10.42 0.51 13.47
N ARG A 39 -9.16 0.63 13.02
CA ARG A 39 -8.53 1.96 12.84
C ARG A 39 -9.22 2.78 11.75
N LEU A 40 -9.63 2.17 10.65
CA LEU A 40 -10.40 2.84 9.62
C LEU A 40 -11.78 3.29 10.14
N ALA A 41 -12.46 2.45 10.92
CA ALA A 41 -13.72 2.79 11.56
C ALA A 41 -13.57 3.93 12.58
N ASP A 42 -12.44 4.02 13.26
CA ASP A 42 -12.10 5.10 14.21
C ASP A 42 -11.74 6.42 13.51
N GLY A 43 -11.72 6.45 12.17
CA GLY A 43 -11.44 7.64 11.36
C GLY A 43 -9.97 7.89 11.09
N ALA A 44 -9.11 6.89 11.16
CA ALA A 44 -7.71 7.02 10.78
C ALA A 44 -7.59 7.44 9.30
N ASP A 45 -6.61 8.29 9.00
CA ASP A 45 -6.33 8.71 7.63
C ASP A 45 -5.77 7.52 6.82
N VAL A 46 -6.56 7.01 5.88
CA VAL A 46 -6.19 5.89 5.00
C VAL A 46 -4.98 6.22 4.12
N ASN A 47 -4.71 7.50 3.89
CA ASN A 47 -3.61 8.00 3.06
C ASN A 47 -2.45 8.58 3.88
N VAL A 48 -2.39 8.29 5.18
CA VAL A 48 -1.28 8.71 6.03
C VAL A 48 0.06 8.26 5.44
N LYS A 49 1.04 9.13 5.50
CA LYS A 49 2.40 8.84 5.00
C LYS A 49 3.36 8.67 6.16
N ASN A 50 4.15 7.64 6.10
CA ASN A 50 5.26 7.49 7.01
C ASN A 50 6.35 8.54 6.71
N GLU A 51 6.93 9.16 7.73
CA GLU A 51 7.88 10.26 7.57
C GLU A 51 9.19 9.83 6.87
N ALA A 52 9.62 8.60 7.07
CA ALA A 52 10.92 8.15 6.58
C ALA A 52 10.99 8.03 5.05
N ARG A 53 9.95 7.48 4.42
CA ARG A 53 9.96 7.16 2.98
C ARG A 53 8.72 7.63 2.23
N GLY A 54 7.74 8.22 2.90
CA GLY A 54 6.47 8.61 2.31
C GLY A 54 5.56 7.45 1.92
N LEU A 55 5.71 6.27 2.56
CA LEU A 55 4.84 5.13 2.31
C LEU A 55 3.46 5.35 2.93
N THR A 56 2.42 5.04 2.17
CA THR A 56 1.05 4.96 2.68
C THR A 56 0.75 3.53 3.16
N PRO A 57 -0.35 3.32 3.91
CA PRO A 57 -0.80 1.97 4.26
C PRO A 57 -0.92 1.04 3.04
N LEU A 58 -1.38 1.57 1.91
CA LEU A 58 -1.52 0.80 0.66
C LEU A 58 -0.16 0.33 0.10
N HIS A 59 0.90 1.13 0.22
CA HIS A 59 2.25 0.70 -0.16
C HIS A 59 2.72 -0.49 0.69
N PHE A 60 2.55 -0.40 2.01
CA PHE A 60 2.92 -1.49 2.93
C PHE A 60 2.13 -2.78 2.66
N ALA A 61 0.81 -2.66 2.53
CA ALA A 61 -0.06 -3.80 2.25
C ALA A 61 0.32 -4.48 0.92
N THR A 62 0.63 -3.68 -0.10
CA THR A 62 1.07 -4.19 -1.40
C THR A 62 2.42 -4.90 -1.29
N GLN A 63 3.44 -4.27 -0.69
CA GLN A 63 4.76 -4.88 -0.51
C GLN A 63 4.71 -6.21 0.24
N ASN A 64 3.81 -6.33 1.21
CA ASN A 64 3.67 -7.52 2.04
C ASN A 64 2.74 -8.59 1.42
N GLY A 65 2.15 -8.31 0.26
CA GLY A 65 1.24 -9.26 -0.40
C GLY A 65 -0.06 -9.50 0.35
N GLN A 66 -0.53 -8.50 1.11
CA GLN A 66 -1.71 -8.56 1.97
C GLN A 66 -2.97 -8.17 1.20
N LYS A 67 -3.48 -9.07 0.35
CA LYS A 67 -4.61 -8.80 -0.54
C LYS A 67 -5.84 -8.24 0.20
N GLU A 68 -6.25 -8.87 1.28
CA GLU A 68 -7.44 -8.46 2.04
C GLU A 68 -7.31 -7.03 2.60
N ILE A 69 -6.12 -6.68 3.09
CA ILE A 69 -5.85 -5.32 3.57
C ILE A 69 -5.84 -4.32 2.41
N VAL A 70 -5.29 -4.69 1.24
CA VAL A 70 -5.35 -3.87 0.02
C VAL A 70 -6.81 -3.58 -0.35
N GLU A 71 -7.68 -4.60 -0.36
CA GLU A 71 -9.12 -4.44 -0.63
C GLU A 71 -9.78 -3.47 0.36
N LEU A 72 -9.51 -3.62 1.65
CA LEU A 72 -10.04 -2.76 2.70
C LEU A 72 -9.61 -1.29 2.53
N LEU A 73 -8.33 -1.07 2.29
CA LEU A 73 -7.79 0.27 2.12
C LEU A 73 -8.37 0.97 0.89
N ILE A 74 -8.48 0.26 -0.25
CA ILE A 74 -9.09 0.80 -1.47
C ILE A 74 -10.57 1.11 -1.23
N ALA A 75 -11.31 0.24 -0.56
CA ALA A 75 -12.71 0.46 -0.22
C ALA A 75 -12.92 1.70 0.67
N ASP A 76 -11.94 2.02 1.52
CA ASP A 76 -11.95 3.19 2.40
C ASP A 76 -11.39 4.47 1.74
N GLY A 77 -11.07 4.43 0.44
CA GLY A 77 -10.64 5.60 -0.33
C GLY A 77 -9.13 5.80 -0.40
N ALA A 78 -8.33 4.74 -0.24
CA ALA A 78 -6.89 4.85 -0.42
C ALA A 78 -6.55 5.34 -1.84
N ASP A 79 -5.58 6.25 -1.93
CA ASP A 79 -5.05 6.72 -3.20
C ASP A 79 -4.17 5.64 -3.83
N VAL A 80 -4.69 4.97 -4.87
CA VAL A 80 -4.01 3.89 -5.59
C VAL A 80 -2.77 4.38 -6.36
N ASN A 81 -2.64 5.69 -6.56
CA ASN A 81 -1.52 6.33 -7.26
C ASN A 81 -0.66 7.20 -6.34
N ALA A 82 -0.80 7.05 -5.03
CA ALA A 82 0.05 7.74 -4.07
C ALA A 82 1.53 7.48 -4.36
N LYS A 83 2.36 8.51 -4.26
CA LYS A 83 3.80 8.39 -4.55
C LYS A 83 4.61 8.46 -3.25
N MET A 84 5.54 7.54 -3.13
CA MET A 84 6.61 7.59 -2.12
C MET A 84 7.59 8.71 -2.43
N ASN A 85 8.54 8.97 -1.52
CA ASN A 85 9.58 9.99 -1.72
C ASN A 85 10.47 9.73 -2.95
N ASN A 86 10.62 8.47 -3.36
CA ASN A 86 11.35 8.06 -4.57
C ASN A 86 10.47 8.01 -5.84
N GLY A 87 9.21 8.42 -5.75
CA GLY A 87 8.26 8.44 -6.84
C GLY A 87 7.52 7.13 -7.15
N MET A 88 7.81 6.05 -6.42
CA MET A 88 7.13 4.76 -6.62
C MET A 88 5.67 4.81 -6.19
N THR A 89 4.81 4.14 -6.93
CA THR A 89 3.39 3.92 -6.63
C THR A 89 3.17 2.55 -5.96
N PRO A 90 1.99 2.29 -5.38
CA PRO A 90 1.66 0.94 -4.88
C PRO A 90 1.83 -0.15 -5.95
N LEU A 91 1.49 0.15 -7.21
CA LEU A 91 1.67 -0.80 -8.30
C LEU A 91 3.15 -1.14 -8.53
N ASP A 92 4.05 -0.16 -8.45
CA ASP A 92 5.51 -0.42 -8.51
C ASP A 92 5.97 -1.32 -7.36
N CYS A 93 5.41 -1.10 -6.16
CA CYS A 93 5.72 -1.94 -4.99
C CYS A 93 5.32 -3.40 -5.18
N SER A 94 4.31 -3.68 -6.01
CA SER A 94 3.92 -5.05 -6.33
C SER A 94 5.03 -5.85 -7.02
N ALA A 95 5.95 -5.18 -7.71
CA ALA A 95 7.11 -5.83 -8.33
C ALA A 95 8.04 -6.45 -7.29
N LEU A 96 8.04 -5.95 -6.05
CA LEU A 96 8.86 -6.44 -4.93
C LEU A 96 8.28 -7.69 -4.27
N ILE A 97 7.00 -8.01 -4.53
CA ILE A 97 6.37 -9.21 -3.99
C ILE A 97 6.97 -10.43 -4.70
N PRO A 98 7.40 -11.46 -3.95
CA PRO A 98 7.80 -12.72 -4.56
C PRO A 98 6.64 -13.31 -5.37
N PRO A 99 6.92 -14.14 -6.38
CA PRO A 99 5.88 -14.77 -7.20
C PRO A 99 5.02 -15.68 -6.32
N SER A 100 3.94 -15.13 -5.83
CA SER A 100 2.93 -15.81 -5.02
C SER A 100 1.56 -15.62 -5.65
N SER A 101 0.60 -16.43 -5.27
CA SER A 101 -0.76 -16.34 -5.77
C SER A 101 -1.39 -14.95 -5.56
N ASN A 102 -1.05 -14.28 -4.49
CA ASN A 102 -1.63 -12.98 -4.14
C ASN A 102 -1.09 -11.83 -5.00
N LYS A 103 0.11 -11.97 -5.57
CA LYS A 103 0.71 -10.91 -6.40
C LYS A 103 -0.17 -10.53 -7.58
N THR A 104 -0.59 -11.50 -8.36
CA THR A 104 -1.42 -11.28 -9.55
C THR A 104 -2.74 -10.62 -9.16
N GLU A 105 -3.38 -11.10 -8.11
CA GLU A 105 -4.65 -10.56 -7.63
C GLU A 105 -4.51 -9.12 -7.12
N ILE A 106 -3.42 -8.79 -6.44
CA ILE A 106 -3.12 -7.41 -6.00
C ILE A 106 -2.88 -6.48 -7.19
N VAL A 107 -2.11 -6.92 -8.18
CA VAL A 107 -1.85 -6.17 -9.42
C VAL A 107 -3.17 -5.92 -10.17
N ASP A 108 -4.00 -6.94 -10.33
CA ASP A 108 -5.31 -6.82 -10.97
C ASP A 108 -6.22 -5.85 -10.20
N LEU A 109 -6.22 -5.94 -8.89
CA LEU A 109 -7.02 -5.09 -8.02
C LEU A 109 -6.60 -3.61 -8.13
N LEU A 110 -5.31 -3.32 -8.04
CA LEU A 110 -4.77 -1.97 -8.20
C LEU A 110 -5.07 -1.41 -9.60
N SER A 111 -4.83 -2.20 -10.65
CA SER A 111 -5.09 -1.80 -12.04
C SER A 111 -6.57 -1.54 -12.31
N LYS A 112 -7.46 -2.37 -11.76
CA LYS A 112 -8.91 -2.20 -11.85
C LYS A 112 -9.39 -0.89 -11.23
N HIS A 113 -8.73 -0.44 -10.18
CA HIS A 113 -9.03 0.83 -9.51
C HIS A 113 -8.22 2.03 -10.05
N GLY A 114 -7.58 1.88 -11.22
CA GLY A 114 -6.86 2.95 -11.89
C GLY A 114 -5.42 3.13 -11.40
N GLY A 115 -4.84 2.12 -10.77
CA GLY A 115 -3.43 2.15 -10.38
C GLY A 115 -2.50 2.18 -11.59
N GLU A 116 -1.56 3.09 -11.58
CA GLU A 116 -0.56 3.26 -12.64
C GLU A 116 0.85 3.05 -12.08
N ALA A 117 1.72 2.45 -12.88
CA ALA A 117 3.13 2.39 -12.58
C ALA A 117 3.79 3.75 -12.81
N SER A 118 4.68 4.16 -11.91
CA SER A 118 5.35 5.46 -11.99
C SER A 118 6.28 5.63 -13.19
N GLY A 119 6.61 4.54 -13.86
CA GLY A 119 7.62 4.50 -14.92
C GLY A 119 9.05 4.29 -14.40
N VAL A 120 9.27 4.32 -13.09
CA VAL A 120 10.61 4.04 -12.51
C VAL A 120 11.04 2.60 -12.80
N PHE A 121 10.10 1.65 -12.74
CA PHE A 121 10.32 0.26 -13.17
C PHE A 121 9.63 -0.07 -14.50
N GLY A 122 8.70 0.76 -14.96
CA GLY A 122 7.88 0.51 -16.15
C GLY A 122 8.67 0.50 -17.45
N GLN A 123 9.79 1.22 -17.52
CA GLN A 123 10.69 1.17 -18.66
C GLN A 123 11.42 -0.19 -18.75
N THR A 124 11.82 -0.73 -17.61
CA THR A 124 12.56 -2.01 -17.57
C THR A 124 11.67 -3.20 -17.96
N ILE A 125 10.38 -3.17 -17.60
CA ILE A 125 9.43 -4.25 -17.96
C ILE A 125 9.04 -4.17 -19.42
N LYS A 126 8.76 -2.99 -19.95
CA LYS A 126 8.46 -2.80 -21.38
C LYS A 126 9.64 -3.15 -22.28
N GLU A 127 10.85 -2.78 -21.86
CA GLU A 127 12.06 -3.12 -22.63
C GLU A 127 12.36 -4.61 -22.64
N SER A 128 12.12 -5.31 -21.52
CA SER A 128 12.30 -6.77 -21.48
C SER A 128 11.23 -7.52 -22.28
N GLU A 129 9.99 -7.06 -22.27
CA GLU A 129 8.92 -7.65 -23.11
C GLU A 129 9.12 -7.37 -24.59
N VAL A 130 9.55 -6.15 -24.93
CA VAL A 130 9.86 -5.77 -26.32
C VAL A 130 11.07 -6.56 -26.84
N ASN A 131 12.10 -6.74 -26.04
CA ASN A 131 13.28 -7.54 -26.43
C ASN A 131 12.93 -9.02 -26.57
N LEU A 132 12.14 -9.59 -25.66
CA LEU A 132 11.70 -10.98 -25.75
C LEU A 132 10.84 -11.21 -27.02
N ASN A 133 9.96 -10.29 -27.34
CA ASN A 133 9.15 -10.35 -28.56
C ASN A 133 9.98 -10.16 -29.84
N LYS A 134 11.05 -9.36 -29.79
CA LYS A 134 12.02 -9.22 -30.89
C LYS A 134 12.80 -10.50 -31.14
N GLU A 135 13.27 -11.14 -30.09
CA GLU A 135 13.98 -12.40 -30.18
C GLU A 135 13.09 -13.55 -30.70
N LEU A 136 11.82 -13.58 -30.27
CA LEU A 136 10.84 -14.59 -30.73
C LEU A 136 10.43 -14.39 -32.20
N ARG A 137 10.54 -13.17 -32.75
CA ARG A 137 10.25 -12.86 -34.16
C ARG A 137 11.47 -13.06 -35.08
N GLY A 138 12.64 -13.31 -34.53
CA GLY A 138 13.87 -13.43 -35.31
C GLY A 138 14.31 -12.12 -35.98
N GLU A 139 13.84 -10.97 -35.48
CA GLU A 139 14.26 -9.64 -35.93
C GLU A 139 15.51 -9.19 -35.15
N ASN A 140 16.61 -9.10 -35.83
CA ASN A 140 17.83 -8.49 -35.30
C ASN A 140 17.83 -6.98 -35.56
#